data_52da850e0dbebc6701c4c349b5317c27
#
_entry.id   52da850e0dbebc6701c4c349b5317c27
#
_cell.length_a   1.000
_cell.length_b   1.000
_cell.length_c   1.000
_cell.angle_alpha   90.00
_cell.angle_beta   90.00
_cell.angle_gamma   90.00
#
_symmetry.space_group_name_H-M   'P 1'
#
loop_
_entity.id
_entity.type
_entity.pdbx_description
1 polymer ?
#
loop_
_entity_poly.entity_id
_entity_poly.type
_entity_poly.pdbx_seq_one_letter_code
_entity_poly.pdbx_strand_id
1 'polypeptide(L)'
;MFFRSQNMLLKDYEFVDLYIGVDFIDVSNGDGRKSAPECLKDEITQVREKCVNLEKQIGFVEFSLLHDDILYRVTTINDLSMNSIFILRKSMAEIRELESINLPMPIMELINTKDMDGLILIAGKMRNGKTTTASSLMKYRLEQFGGVGVAIEDPPETRLHGLHGTGRCLQIAASRLKGGYKEQIIIAMRTGADLMFIGEIRDTATAVEAVNASINGHMIISTIHAGSVQEAIEKLHSLCDKDTKQVVADGIKIVIYQEIIVVRQNGVGAVIGKRLELSAFIVDDTTRFLIRDGDLSAINQQVSHQSTKLQWDSNGTS
;
A
#
# COMPACT_ATOMS: atom_id res chain seq x y z
N MET A 1 13.37 48.26 0.09
CA MET A 1 12.24 47.53 0.66
C MET A 1 12.63 46.06 0.67
N PHE A 2 13.27 45.59 1.74
CA PHE A 2 13.73 44.20 1.87
C PHE A 2 12.52 43.35 2.20
N PHE A 3 12.02 42.58 1.23
CA PHE A 3 11.11 41.49 1.52
C PHE A 3 11.86 40.47 2.41
N ARG A 4 11.42 40.36 3.67
CA ARG A 4 11.79 39.23 4.52
C ARG A 4 11.46 37.96 3.73
N SER A 5 12.47 37.18 3.41
CA SER A 5 12.29 35.82 2.95
C SER A 5 11.49 35.10 4.04
N GLN A 6 10.21 34.80 3.79
CA GLN A 6 9.45 33.87 4.60
C GLN A 6 10.30 32.61 4.72
N ASN A 7 10.43 32.06 5.92
CA ASN A 7 11.04 30.75 6.16
C ASN A 7 10.22 29.69 5.40
N MET A 8 10.57 29.48 4.12
CA MET A 8 10.01 28.40 3.33
C MET A 8 10.60 27.09 3.89
N LEU A 9 9.76 26.15 4.21
CA LEU A 9 10.17 24.82 4.68
C LEU A 9 10.17 23.84 3.50
N LEU A 10 10.99 22.80 3.60
CA LEU A 10 11.08 21.75 2.56
C LEU A 10 9.74 21.05 2.31
N LYS A 11 8.91 20.93 3.35
CA LYS A 11 7.56 20.35 3.23
C LYS A 11 6.64 21.17 2.33
N ASP A 12 6.81 22.50 2.29
CA ASP A 12 5.96 23.43 1.53
C ASP A 12 6.50 23.68 0.11
N TYR A 13 7.75 23.27 -0.18
CA TYR A 13 8.35 23.44 -1.49
C TYR A 13 8.00 22.28 -2.43
N GLU A 14 7.43 22.56 -3.60
CA GLU A 14 7.04 21.56 -4.58
C GLU A 14 8.22 21.05 -5.39
N PHE A 15 8.39 19.74 -5.42
CA PHE A 15 9.35 19.02 -6.28
C PHE A 15 8.87 17.58 -6.52
N VAL A 16 9.34 16.99 -7.61
CA VAL A 16 9.15 15.55 -7.90
C VAL A 16 10.27 14.77 -7.22
N ASP A 17 11.52 15.14 -7.50
CA ASP A 17 12.70 14.52 -6.91
C ASP A 17 13.66 15.60 -6.36
N LEU A 18 14.22 15.35 -5.18
CA LEU A 18 15.27 16.13 -4.55
C LEU A 18 16.53 15.28 -4.52
N TYR A 19 17.60 15.76 -5.14
CA TYR A 19 18.91 15.09 -5.22
C TYR A 19 19.89 15.79 -4.27
N ILE A 20 20.44 15.04 -3.33
CA ILE A 20 21.35 15.56 -2.31
C ILE A 20 22.70 14.85 -2.43
N GLY A 21 23.67 15.51 -3.04
CA GLY A 21 25.07 15.07 -3.10
C GLY A 21 25.90 15.61 -1.95
N VAL A 22 27.22 15.51 -2.08
CA VAL A 22 28.19 16.09 -1.13
C VAL A 22 28.35 17.59 -1.38
N ASP A 23 28.36 17.99 -2.64
CA ASP A 23 28.69 19.33 -3.12
C ASP A 23 27.54 19.99 -3.92
N PHE A 24 26.41 19.32 -4.07
CA PHE A 24 25.25 19.85 -4.78
C PHE A 24 23.94 19.47 -4.10
N ILE A 25 22.93 20.32 -4.29
CA ILE A 25 21.54 20.07 -3.95
C ILE A 25 20.68 20.53 -5.11
N ASP A 26 20.02 19.58 -5.77
CA ASP A 26 19.22 19.84 -6.97
C ASP A 26 17.79 19.35 -6.80
N VAL A 27 16.88 19.98 -7.49
CA VAL A 27 15.45 19.59 -7.53
C VAL A 27 15.00 19.39 -8.98
N SER A 28 14.10 18.45 -9.17
CA SER A 28 13.37 18.22 -10.44
C SER A 28 11.88 18.41 -10.21
N ASN A 29 11.22 19.13 -11.12
CA ASN A 29 9.75 19.32 -11.13
C ASN A 29 9.09 18.60 -12.33
N GLY A 30 9.84 17.73 -13.03
CA GLY A 30 9.38 17.07 -14.25
C GLY A 30 9.81 17.78 -15.54
N ASP A 31 10.02 19.11 -15.52
CA ASP A 31 10.42 19.91 -16.67
C ASP A 31 11.94 20.13 -16.76
N GLY A 32 12.70 19.50 -15.87
CA GLY A 32 14.16 19.62 -15.81
C GLY A 32 14.70 19.77 -14.40
N ARG A 33 16.02 19.86 -14.30
CA ARG A 33 16.77 20.00 -13.05
C ARG A 33 17.17 21.44 -12.80
N LYS A 34 17.08 21.92 -11.57
CA LYS A 34 17.63 23.20 -11.10
C LYS A 34 18.22 23.05 -9.70
N SER A 35 19.12 23.94 -9.30
CA SER A 35 19.62 23.97 -7.92
C SER A 35 18.50 24.32 -6.95
N ALA A 36 18.54 23.69 -5.77
CA ALA A 36 17.58 24.00 -4.70
C ALA A 36 17.70 25.49 -4.25
N PRO A 37 16.60 26.10 -3.81
CA PRO A 37 16.64 27.46 -3.26
C PRO A 37 17.61 27.57 -2.07
N GLU A 38 18.36 28.67 -2.00
CA GLU A 38 19.33 28.91 -0.94
C GLU A 38 18.72 28.84 0.47
N CYS A 39 17.47 29.33 0.62
CA CYS A 39 16.76 29.32 1.89
C CYS A 39 16.44 27.91 2.43
N LEU A 40 16.55 26.85 1.62
CA LEU A 40 16.29 25.46 2.03
C LEU A 40 17.59 24.70 2.32
N LYS A 41 18.77 25.25 2.04
CA LYS A 41 20.04 24.52 2.14
C LYS A 41 20.33 23.99 3.54
N ASP A 42 20.08 24.77 4.56
CA ASP A 42 20.34 24.36 5.95
C ASP A 42 19.44 23.20 6.36
N GLU A 43 18.14 23.26 6.02
CA GLU A 43 17.19 22.18 6.28
C GLU A 43 17.55 20.93 5.50
N ILE A 44 17.88 21.04 4.20
CA ILE A 44 18.26 19.92 3.36
C ILE A 44 19.58 19.29 3.85
N THR A 45 20.51 20.06 4.40
CA THR A 45 21.71 19.54 5.03
C THR A 45 21.38 18.66 6.23
N GLN A 46 20.45 19.08 7.09
CA GLN A 46 19.97 18.27 8.21
C GLN A 46 19.27 16.98 7.72
N VAL A 47 18.48 17.07 6.65
CA VAL A 47 17.86 15.91 5.99
C VAL A 47 18.94 14.94 5.50
N ARG A 48 20.02 15.44 4.87
CA ARG A 48 21.14 14.63 4.42
C ARG A 48 21.81 13.89 5.58
N GLU A 49 22.05 14.55 6.71
CA GLU A 49 22.63 13.91 7.89
C GLU A 49 21.75 12.79 8.43
N LYS A 50 20.42 12.98 8.46
CA LYS A 50 19.46 11.93 8.81
C LYS A 50 19.55 10.75 7.84
N CYS A 51 19.63 11.01 6.53
CA CYS A 51 19.77 9.96 5.51
C CYS A 51 21.07 9.16 5.70
N VAL A 52 22.22 9.83 5.92
CA VAL A 52 23.51 9.16 6.20
C VAL A 52 23.44 8.27 7.43
N ASN A 53 22.80 8.74 8.50
CA ASN A 53 22.67 7.97 9.73
C ASN A 53 21.76 6.75 9.55
N LEU A 54 20.62 6.91 8.85
CA LEU A 54 19.71 5.81 8.52
C LEU A 54 20.37 4.79 7.61
N GLU A 55 21.05 5.22 6.55
CA GLU A 55 21.77 4.34 5.63
C GLU A 55 22.78 3.46 6.39
N LYS A 56 23.56 4.03 7.32
CA LYS A 56 24.51 3.28 8.15
C LYS A 56 23.84 2.29 9.08
N GLN A 57 22.69 2.65 9.67
CA GLN A 57 21.96 1.79 10.60
C GLN A 57 21.21 0.66 9.90
N ILE A 58 20.64 0.96 8.76
CA ILE A 58 19.73 0.06 8.04
C ILE A 58 20.50 -0.77 7.01
N GLY A 59 21.54 -0.19 6.38
CA GLY A 59 22.35 -0.85 5.35
C GLY A 59 21.63 -0.99 4.01
N PHE A 60 20.63 -0.10 3.71
CA PHE A 60 19.82 -0.19 2.49
C PHE A 60 20.03 0.97 1.56
N VAL A 61 19.81 0.68 0.27
CA VAL A 61 19.76 1.66 -0.82
C VAL A 61 18.37 2.31 -0.97
N GLU A 62 17.32 1.71 -0.37
CA GLU A 62 15.96 2.27 -0.35
C GLU A 62 15.39 2.23 1.07
N PHE A 63 14.87 3.37 1.54
CA PHE A 63 14.26 3.49 2.86
C PHE A 63 13.28 4.67 2.90
N SER A 64 12.52 4.78 3.98
CA SER A 64 11.66 5.94 4.23
C SER A 64 12.24 6.81 5.34
N LEU A 65 12.17 8.12 5.15
CA LEU A 65 12.55 9.14 6.11
C LEU A 65 11.33 9.97 6.48
N LEU A 66 11.03 10.07 7.77
CA LEU A 66 10.06 11.03 8.29
C LEU A 66 10.79 12.34 8.65
N HIS A 67 10.39 13.46 8.03
CA HIS A 67 10.90 14.79 8.32
C HIS A 67 9.76 15.81 8.24
N ASP A 68 9.57 16.61 9.31
CA ASP A 68 8.50 17.61 9.44
C ASP A 68 7.10 17.09 9.06
N ASP A 69 6.77 15.90 9.58
CA ASP A 69 5.52 15.18 9.32
C ASP A 69 5.30 14.72 7.86
N ILE A 70 6.28 14.92 6.99
CA ILE A 70 6.27 14.40 5.62
C ILE A 70 7.11 13.12 5.56
N LEU A 71 6.53 12.08 4.98
CA LEU A 71 7.23 10.85 4.66
C LEU A 71 7.92 10.99 3.30
N TYR A 72 9.24 10.81 3.27
CA TYR A 72 10.03 10.79 2.06
C TYR A 72 10.48 9.36 1.76
N ARG A 73 10.26 8.92 0.54
CA ARG A 73 10.95 7.74 0.00
C ARG A 73 12.33 8.15 -0.43
N VAL A 74 13.35 7.47 0.07
CA VAL A 74 14.76 7.75 -0.19
C VAL A 74 15.36 6.61 -0.98
N THR A 75 16.01 6.92 -2.09
CA THR A 75 16.87 5.98 -2.84
C THR A 75 18.30 6.50 -2.78
N THR A 76 19.25 5.63 -2.41
CA THR A 76 20.67 5.96 -2.38
C THR A 76 21.39 5.37 -3.58
N ILE A 77 22.23 6.16 -4.21
CA ILE A 77 23.21 5.74 -5.21
C ILE A 77 24.59 6.28 -4.83
N ASN A 78 25.64 5.64 -5.30
CA ASN A 78 27.01 6.12 -5.09
C ASN A 78 27.56 6.79 -6.36
N ASP A 79 28.25 7.91 -6.20
CA ASP A 79 29.02 8.52 -7.26
C ASP A 79 30.32 7.72 -7.56
N LEU A 80 31.10 8.18 -8.53
CA LEU A 80 32.39 7.54 -8.90
C LEU A 80 33.43 7.58 -7.77
N SER A 81 33.27 8.48 -6.80
CA SER A 81 34.10 8.58 -5.59
C SER A 81 33.56 7.84 -4.40
N MET A 82 32.50 7.02 -4.62
CA MET A 82 31.81 6.25 -3.59
C MET A 82 31.08 7.10 -2.52
N ASN A 83 30.78 8.36 -2.84
CA ASN A 83 29.96 9.19 -1.97
C ASN A 83 28.48 8.90 -2.20
N SER A 84 27.69 8.79 -1.13
CA SER A 84 26.26 8.59 -1.21
C SER A 84 25.55 9.86 -1.73
N ILE A 85 24.76 9.67 -2.78
CA ILE A 85 23.78 10.63 -3.29
C ILE A 85 22.39 10.11 -2.91
N PHE A 86 21.63 10.94 -2.20
CA PHE A 86 20.26 10.62 -1.78
C PHE A 86 19.26 11.26 -2.72
N ILE A 87 18.35 10.47 -3.23
CA ILE A 87 17.22 10.91 -4.07
C ILE A 87 15.96 10.78 -3.25
N LEU A 88 15.36 11.92 -2.90
CA LEU A 88 14.16 11.97 -2.06
C LEU A 88 12.95 12.31 -2.90
N ARG A 89 11.88 11.55 -2.69
CA ARG A 89 10.56 11.82 -3.26
C ARG A 89 9.55 11.90 -2.12
N LYS A 90 8.73 12.95 -2.11
CA LYS A 90 7.63 13.05 -1.14
C LYS A 90 6.65 11.91 -1.37
N SER A 91 6.31 11.19 -0.32
CA SER A 91 5.15 10.30 -0.36
C SER A 91 3.89 11.14 -0.23
N MET A 92 3.13 11.19 -1.31
CA MET A 92 1.87 11.96 -1.39
C MET A 92 0.65 11.09 -1.05
N ALA A 93 0.88 9.86 -0.59
CA ALA A 93 -0.20 8.94 -0.28
C ALA A 93 -0.86 9.34 1.06
N GLU A 94 -1.92 10.13 0.97
CA GLU A 94 -2.81 10.38 2.10
C GLU A 94 -3.65 9.13 2.39
N ILE A 95 -3.83 8.83 3.67
CA ILE A 95 -4.78 7.81 4.10
C ILE A 95 -6.17 8.46 4.03
N ARG A 96 -6.99 7.96 3.10
CA ARG A 96 -8.37 8.44 2.94
C ARG A 96 -9.29 7.78 3.95
N GLU A 97 -10.43 8.43 4.22
CA GLU A 97 -11.54 7.78 4.90
C GLU A 97 -12.07 6.64 4.02
N LEU A 98 -12.31 5.46 4.60
CA LEU A 98 -12.70 4.26 3.85
C LEU A 98 -14.02 4.47 3.09
N GLU A 99 -14.93 5.24 3.67
CA GLU A 99 -16.23 5.60 3.09
C GLU A 99 -16.07 6.33 1.74
N SER A 100 -15.00 7.12 1.58
CA SER A 100 -14.72 7.83 0.33
C SER A 100 -14.30 6.91 -0.83
N ILE A 101 -13.97 5.66 -0.54
CA ILE A 101 -13.60 4.64 -1.54
C ILE A 101 -14.86 4.01 -2.14
N ASN A 102 -16.02 4.15 -1.48
CA ASN A 102 -17.31 3.61 -1.92
C ASN A 102 -17.27 2.09 -2.19
N LEU A 103 -16.76 1.34 -1.22
CA LEU A 103 -16.81 -0.12 -1.28
C LEU A 103 -18.28 -0.60 -1.27
N PRO A 104 -18.63 -1.66 -2.00
CA PRO A 104 -19.98 -2.24 -1.98
C PRO A 104 -20.42 -2.60 -0.55
N MET A 105 -21.71 -2.39 -0.25
CA MET A 105 -22.27 -2.61 1.09
C MET A 105 -21.98 -4.00 1.68
N PRO A 106 -22.15 -5.13 0.93
CA PRO A 106 -21.81 -6.44 1.49
C PRO A 106 -20.33 -6.61 1.86
N ILE A 107 -19.43 -5.91 1.16
CA ILE A 107 -18.01 -5.87 1.51
C ILE A 107 -17.81 -5.09 2.82
N MET A 108 -18.49 -3.95 2.97
CA MET A 108 -18.44 -3.15 4.19
C MET A 108 -19.04 -3.89 5.39
N GLU A 109 -20.10 -4.66 5.21
CA GLU A 109 -20.68 -5.51 6.27
C GLU A 109 -19.67 -6.55 6.77
N LEU A 110 -18.97 -7.24 5.86
CA LEU A 110 -17.90 -8.16 6.24
C LEU A 110 -16.76 -7.45 6.96
N ILE A 111 -16.29 -6.32 6.41
CA ILE A 111 -15.23 -5.50 7.03
C ILE A 111 -15.65 -5.04 8.43
N ASN A 112 -16.93 -4.83 8.69
CA ASN A 112 -17.47 -4.44 10.00
C ASN A 112 -17.70 -5.61 10.96
N THR A 113 -17.38 -6.83 10.57
CA THR A 113 -17.38 -7.97 11.49
C THR A 113 -16.17 -7.88 12.41
N LYS A 114 -16.38 -7.78 13.73
CA LYS A 114 -15.30 -7.54 14.72
C LYS A 114 -14.19 -8.60 14.61
N ASP A 115 -14.58 -9.85 14.65
CA ASP A 115 -13.66 -11.00 14.69
C ASP A 115 -13.40 -11.56 13.27
N MET A 116 -13.35 -10.67 12.28
CA MET A 116 -13.03 -11.04 10.90
C MET A 116 -11.58 -11.53 10.81
N ASP A 117 -11.41 -12.70 10.26
CA ASP A 117 -10.13 -13.31 9.90
C ASP A 117 -9.99 -13.47 8.37
N GLY A 118 -8.83 -13.89 7.92
CA GLY A 118 -8.55 -14.21 6.52
C GLY A 118 -7.96 -13.05 5.73
N LEU A 119 -7.71 -13.29 4.45
CA LEU A 119 -7.02 -12.38 3.54
C LEU A 119 -8.00 -11.53 2.74
N ILE A 120 -7.85 -10.21 2.85
CA ILE A 120 -8.40 -9.22 1.92
C ILE A 120 -7.31 -8.87 0.92
N LEU A 121 -7.50 -9.26 -0.34
CA LEU A 121 -6.55 -9.06 -1.42
C LEU A 121 -6.99 -7.91 -2.33
N ILE A 122 -6.22 -6.84 -2.40
CA ILE A 122 -6.50 -5.66 -3.22
C ILE A 122 -5.66 -5.73 -4.48
N ALA A 123 -6.32 -5.93 -5.61
CA ALA A 123 -5.73 -6.11 -6.92
C ALA A 123 -5.85 -4.84 -7.80
N GLY A 124 -4.95 -4.69 -8.73
CA GLY A 124 -4.97 -3.59 -9.72
C GLY A 124 -3.60 -3.35 -10.32
N LYS A 125 -3.54 -2.64 -11.42
CA LYS A 125 -2.30 -2.23 -12.07
C LYS A 125 -1.52 -1.24 -11.20
N MET A 126 -0.30 -0.92 -11.60
CA MET A 126 0.51 0.11 -10.93
C MET A 126 -0.23 1.45 -10.92
N ARG A 127 -0.12 2.22 -9.83
CA ARG A 127 -0.75 3.54 -9.65
C ARG A 127 -2.29 3.55 -9.61
N ASN A 128 -2.93 2.41 -9.43
CA ASN A 128 -4.39 2.31 -9.28
C ASN A 128 -4.88 2.47 -7.83
N GLY A 129 -4.03 2.99 -6.93
CA GLY A 129 -4.44 3.35 -5.56
C GLY A 129 -4.58 2.18 -4.58
N LYS A 130 -4.03 0.99 -4.90
CA LYS A 130 -4.11 -0.21 -4.03
C LYS A 130 -3.62 0.06 -2.60
N THR A 131 -2.44 0.67 -2.47
CA THR A 131 -1.85 1.04 -1.17
C THR A 131 -2.76 1.99 -0.40
N THR A 132 -3.38 2.97 -1.09
CA THR A 132 -4.34 3.91 -0.46
C THR A 132 -5.54 3.15 0.11
N THR A 133 -6.16 2.25 -0.68
CA THR A 133 -7.29 1.44 -0.22
C THR A 133 -6.89 0.54 0.96
N ALA A 134 -5.74 -0.13 0.89
CA ALA A 134 -5.22 -0.98 1.97
C ALA A 134 -4.97 -0.19 3.25
N SER A 135 -4.33 0.98 3.13
CA SER A 135 -4.04 1.86 4.28
C SER A 135 -5.32 2.43 4.89
N SER A 136 -6.31 2.81 4.06
CA SER A 136 -7.62 3.28 4.53
C SER A 136 -8.37 2.19 5.28
N LEU A 137 -8.32 0.96 4.77
CA LEU A 137 -8.93 -0.20 5.42
C LEU A 137 -8.26 -0.51 6.77
N MET A 138 -6.93 -0.48 6.82
CA MET A 138 -6.18 -0.65 8.06
C MET A 138 -6.55 0.41 9.11
N LYS A 139 -6.54 1.70 8.72
CA LYS A 139 -6.95 2.82 9.57
C LYS A 139 -8.37 2.60 10.09
N TYR A 140 -9.32 2.35 9.20
CA TYR A 140 -10.73 2.16 9.53
C TYR A 140 -10.94 1.05 10.58
N ARG A 141 -10.32 -0.11 10.37
CA ARG A 141 -10.44 -1.23 11.32
C ARG A 141 -9.91 -0.88 12.71
N LEU A 142 -8.78 -0.18 12.78
CA LEU A 142 -8.20 0.27 14.05
C LEU A 142 -9.07 1.32 14.74
N GLU A 143 -9.71 2.22 14.00
CA GLU A 143 -10.63 3.21 14.54
C GLU A 143 -11.92 2.58 15.07
N GLN A 144 -12.49 1.61 14.36
CA GLN A 144 -13.74 0.97 14.73
C GLN A 144 -13.58 -0.03 15.88
N PHE A 145 -12.52 -0.82 15.91
CA PHE A 145 -12.39 -1.94 16.83
C PHE A 145 -11.24 -1.82 17.83
N GLY A 146 -10.37 -0.85 17.64
CA GLY A 146 -9.18 -0.69 18.47
C GLY A 146 -8.13 -1.77 18.19
N GLY A 147 -7.38 -2.14 19.22
CA GLY A 147 -6.36 -3.17 19.14
C GLY A 147 -5.03 -2.70 18.55
N VAL A 148 -4.21 -3.65 18.15
CA VAL A 148 -2.89 -3.40 17.54
C VAL A 148 -2.83 -4.02 16.16
N GLY A 149 -2.45 -3.22 15.18
CA GLY A 149 -2.17 -3.68 13.84
C GLY A 149 -0.71 -3.48 13.45
N VAL A 150 -0.18 -4.34 12.59
CA VAL A 150 1.18 -4.25 12.07
C VAL A 150 1.12 -4.02 10.56
N ALA A 151 1.70 -2.92 10.09
CA ALA A 151 1.88 -2.65 8.65
C ALA A 151 3.32 -2.93 8.25
N ILE A 152 3.51 -3.81 7.27
CA ILE A 152 4.81 -4.27 6.75
C ILE A 152 4.92 -3.82 5.30
N GLU A 153 5.85 -2.91 5.00
CA GLU A 153 5.98 -2.31 3.66
C GLU A 153 7.46 -2.17 3.24
N ASP A 154 7.74 -2.12 1.93
CA ASP A 154 9.11 -2.03 1.38
C ASP A 154 9.21 -1.03 0.21
N PRO A 155 9.52 0.26 0.47
CA PRO A 155 9.45 0.96 1.76
C PRO A 155 8.02 1.45 2.07
N PRO A 156 7.73 1.91 3.33
CA PRO A 156 6.47 2.56 3.67
C PRO A 156 6.12 3.73 2.76
N GLU A 157 4.89 3.73 2.23
CA GLU A 157 4.39 4.78 1.32
C GLU A 157 3.38 5.72 1.99
N THR A 158 2.73 5.27 3.06
CA THR A 158 1.73 6.03 3.81
C THR A 158 2.16 6.18 5.26
N ARG A 159 1.64 7.17 5.95
CA ARG A 159 1.91 7.40 7.38
C ARG A 159 0.88 6.66 8.24
N LEU A 160 1.00 5.35 8.32
CA LEU A 160 0.14 4.52 9.16
C LEU A 160 0.61 4.43 10.63
N HIS A 161 1.88 4.68 10.91
CA HIS A 161 2.41 4.55 12.26
C HIS A 161 1.74 5.49 13.25
N GLY A 162 1.25 4.96 14.36
CA GLY A 162 0.66 5.76 15.42
C GLY A 162 -0.72 5.31 15.86
N LEU A 163 -1.46 6.23 16.49
CA LEU A 163 -2.83 6.00 16.97
C LEU A 163 -3.84 6.29 15.86
N HIS A 164 -4.84 5.41 15.77
CA HIS A 164 -6.03 5.53 14.94
C HIS A 164 -7.24 5.22 15.81
N GLY A 165 -7.98 6.24 16.22
CA GLY A 165 -9.01 6.10 17.26
C GLY A 165 -8.43 5.51 18.54
N THR A 166 -8.96 4.38 18.99
CA THR A 166 -8.44 3.61 20.14
C THR A 166 -7.40 2.57 19.76
N GLY A 167 -7.21 2.30 18.46
CA GLY A 167 -6.24 1.34 17.94
C GLY A 167 -4.87 1.98 17.68
N ARG A 168 -3.87 1.12 17.50
CA ARG A 168 -2.48 1.53 17.20
C ARG A 168 -1.94 0.74 16.03
N CYS A 169 -1.36 1.42 15.05
CA CYS A 169 -0.57 0.81 14.00
C CYS A 169 0.93 0.87 14.31
N LEU A 170 1.58 -0.27 14.22
CA LEU A 170 3.05 -0.41 14.22
C LEU A 170 3.49 -0.61 12.77
N GLN A 171 4.07 0.41 12.17
CA GLN A 171 4.54 0.37 10.78
C GLN A 171 6.01 0.03 10.75
N ILE A 172 6.37 -1.00 10.00
CA ILE A 172 7.73 -1.53 9.90
C ILE A 172 8.15 -1.70 8.44
N ALA A 173 9.43 -1.48 8.16
CA ALA A 173 9.99 -1.68 6.83
C ALA A 173 10.37 -3.16 6.62
N ALA A 174 9.88 -3.76 5.53
CA ALA A 174 10.25 -5.11 5.11
C ALA A 174 11.56 -5.07 4.34
N SER A 175 12.65 -5.13 5.06
CA SER A 175 13.97 -5.05 4.46
C SER A 175 14.47 -6.41 3.97
N ARG A 176 14.95 -6.47 2.73
CA ARG A 176 15.54 -7.69 2.14
C ARG A 176 16.73 -8.23 2.94
N LEU A 177 17.56 -7.35 3.51
CA LEU A 177 18.70 -7.77 4.34
C LEU A 177 18.28 -8.36 5.70
N LYS A 178 17.03 -8.11 6.12
CA LYS A 178 16.42 -8.67 7.34
C LYS A 178 15.38 -9.75 7.01
N GLY A 179 15.55 -10.47 5.90
CA GLY A 179 14.65 -11.55 5.49
C GLY A 179 13.38 -11.10 4.76
N GLY A 180 13.23 -9.80 4.44
CA GLY A 180 12.13 -9.27 3.66
C GLY A 180 10.77 -9.39 4.36
N TYR A 181 9.71 -9.47 3.57
CA TYR A 181 8.34 -9.62 4.06
C TYR A 181 8.16 -10.89 4.91
N LYS A 182 8.73 -12.03 4.48
CA LYS A 182 8.59 -13.31 5.17
C LYS A 182 8.93 -13.21 6.65
N GLU A 183 10.14 -12.77 6.98
CA GLU A 183 10.59 -12.70 8.37
C GLU A 183 9.75 -11.70 9.18
N GLN A 184 9.35 -10.59 8.58
CA GLN A 184 8.54 -9.60 9.27
C GLN A 184 7.12 -10.11 9.55
N ILE A 185 6.51 -10.91 8.66
CA ILE A 185 5.22 -11.55 8.89
C ILE A 185 5.31 -12.54 10.05
N ILE A 186 6.36 -13.40 10.05
CA ILE A 186 6.60 -14.37 11.13
C ILE A 186 6.78 -13.66 12.48
N ILE A 187 7.49 -12.53 12.50
CA ILE A 187 7.66 -11.73 13.71
C ILE A 187 6.32 -11.11 14.12
N ALA A 188 5.57 -10.53 13.18
CA ALA A 188 4.28 -9.90 13.44
C ALA A 188 3.25 -10.87 14.06
N MET A 189 3.19 -12.11 13.59
CA MET A 189 2.33 -13.15 14.18
C MET A 189 2.63 -13.44 15.67
N ARG A 190 3.83 -13.07 16.15
CA ARG A 190 4.23 -13.24 17.55
C ARG A 190 3.99 -12.02 18.43
N THR A 191 3.53 -10.91 17.85
CA THR A 191 3.30 -9.65 18.58
C THR A 191 1.92 -9.55 19.21
N GLY A 192 1.03 -10.51 18.96
CA GLY A 192 -0.38 -10.44 19.36
C GLY A 192 -1.19 -9.44 18.54
N ALA A 193 -0.72 -9.05 17.35
CA ALA A 193 -1.47 -8.22 16.42
C ALA A 193 -2.47 -9.09 15.65
N ASP A 194 -3.75 -8.76 15.73
CA ASP A 194 -4.82 -9.46 15.04
C ASP A 194 -4.98 -8.99 13.58
N LEU A 195 -4.50 -7.79 13.29
CA LEU A 195 -4.60 -7.12 11.99
C LEU A 195 -3.21 -6.85 11.42
N MET A 196 -2.95 -7.33 10.19
CA MET A 196 -1.69 -7.08 9.49
C MET A 196 -1.95 -6.52 8.10
N PHE A 197 -1.20 -5.48 7.73
CA PHE A 197 -1.11 -5.01 6.36
C PHE A 197 0.24 -5.41 5.77
N ILE A 198 0.21 -6.23 4.72
CA ILE A 198 1.38 -6.65 3.95
C ILE A 198 1.36 -5.86 2.66
N GLY A 199 2.28 -4.94 2.48
CA GLY A 199 2.27 -3.95 1.39
C GLY A 199 2.01 -4.56 0.02
N GLU A 200 2.72 -5.63 -0.34
CA GLU A 200 2.53 -6.31 -1.62
C GLU A 200 2.95 -7.80 -1.57
N ILE A 201 2.14 -8.67 -2.17
CA ILE A 201 2.51 -10.07 -2.47
C ILE A 201 3.09 -10.13 -3.88
N ARG A 202 4.41 -10.37 -3.97
CA ARG A 202 5.14 -10.43 -5.24
C ARG A 202 6.03 -11.67 -5.43
N ASP A 203 6.23 -12.45 -4.38
CA ASP A 203 7.06 -13.65 -4.37
C ASP A 203 6.44 -14.77 -3.54
N THR A 204 6.96 -15.99 -3.73
CA THR A 204 6.46 -17.19 -3.06
C THR A 204 6.57 -17.10 -1.54
N ALA A 205 7.68 -16.57 -1.03
CA ALA A 205 7.91 -16.52 0.41
C ALA A 205 6.86 -15.64 1.10
N THR A 206 6.54 -14.48 0.51
CA THR A 206 5.51 -13.57 1.01
C THR A 206 4.11 -14.18 0.87
N ALA A 207 3.81 -14.83 -0.27
CA ALA A 207 2.50 -15.45 -0.52
C ALA A 207 2.19 -16.56 0.49
N VAL A 208 3.15 -17.45 0.72
CA VAL A 208 3.03 -18.57 1.68
C VAL A 208 2.75 -18.05 3.09
N GLU A 209 3.53 -17.09 3.58
CA GLU A 209 3.34 -16.57 4.93
C GLU A 209 2.04 -15.76 5.08
N ALA A 210 1.64 -15.01 4.05
CA ALA A 210 0.36 -14.27 4.07
C ALA A 210 -0.84 -15.22 4.15
N VAL A 211 -0.83 -16.31 3.37
CA VAL A 211 -1.89 -17.33 3.41
C VAL A 211 -1.86 -18.07 4.76
N ASN A 212 -0.68 -18.48 5.23
CA ASN A 212 -0.56 -19.15 6.54
C ASN A 212 -1.08 -18.27 7.69
N ALA A 213 -0.73 -17.00 7.72
CA ALA A 213 -1.23 -16.07 8.72
C ALA A 213 -2.76 -15.94 8.66
N SER A 214 -3.34 -15.89 7.44
CA SER A 214 -4.78 -15.74 7.25
C SER A 214 -5.59 -16.96 7.71
N ILE A 215 -5.10 -18.18 7.49
CA ILE A 215 -5.77 -19.41 7.98
C ILE A 215 -5.56 -19.66 9.47
N ASN A 216 -4.58 -18.99 10.08
CA ASN A 216 -4.31 -19.07 11.52
C ASN A 216 -5.08 -18.01 12.34
N GLY A 217 -6.10 -17.38 11.76
CA GLY A 217 -7.02 -16.49 12.45
C GLY A 217 -6.63 -15.01 12.44
N HIS A 218 -5.59 -14.61 11.68
CA HIS A 218 -5.25 -13.19 11.52
C HIS A 218 -6.03 -12.57 10.37
N MET A 219 -6.47 -11.33 10.54
CA MET A 219 -6.96 -10.53 9.43
C MET A 219 -5.76 -9.95 8.66
N ILE A 220 -5.63 -10.34 7.40
CA ILE A 220 -4.54 -9.89 6.53
C ILE A 220 -5.11 -8.98 5.44
N ILE A 221 -4.53 -7.81 5.28
CA ILE A 221 -4.75 -6.91 4.16
C ILE A 221 -3.51 -6.94 3.30
N SER A 222 -3.63 -7.20 2.00
CA SER A 222 -2.47 -7.14 1.11
C SER A 222 -2.82 -6.65 -0.27
N THR A 223 -1.81 -6.22 -1.02
CA THR A 223 -1.98 -5.83 -2.42
C THR A 223 -1.31 -6.82 -3.36
N ILE A 224 -1.81 -6.90 -4.59
CA ILE A 224 -1.22 -7.70 -5.66
C ILE A 224 -1.40 -7.00 -7.01
N HIS A 225 -0.40 -7.11 -7.89
CA HIS A 225 -0.52 -6.63 -9.25
C HIS A 225 -1.28 -7.66 -10.11
N ALA A 226 -2.51 -7.31 -10.52
CA ALA A 226 -3.34 -8.12 -11.41
C ALA A 226 -4.31 -7.24 -12.18
N GLY A 227 -4.81 -7.72 -13.32
CA GLY A 227 -5.76 -7.01 -14.19
C GLY A 227 -7.22 -7.34 -13.93
N SER A 228 -7.52 -8.29 -13.04
CA SER A 228 -8.87 -8.69 -12.65
C SER A 228 -8.86 -9.44 -11.31
N VAL A 229 -10.06 -9.70 -10.76
CA VAL A 229 -10.25 -10.56 -9.59
C VAL A 229 -9.71 -11.98 -9.86
N GLN A 230 -10.07 -12.54 -11.02
CA GLN A 230 -9.60 -13.88 -11.42
C GLN A 230 -8.07 -13.93 -11.47
N GLU A 231 -7.44 -13.00 -12.20
CA GLU A 231 -5.98 -12.95 -12.32
C GLU A 231 -5.29 -12.80 -10.95
N ALA A 232 -5.92 -12.07 -10.00
CA ALA A 232 -5.40 -11.93 -8.65
C ALA A 232 -5.38 -13.28 -7.90
N ILE A 233 -6.46 -14.06 -8.00
CA ILE A 233 -6.56 -15.40 -7.41
C ILE A 233 -5.57 -16.36 -8.07
N GLU A 234 -5.51 -16.39 -9.40
CA GLU A 234 -4.54 -17.20 -10.18
C GLU A 234 -3.10 -16.88 -9.77
N LYS A 235 -2.77 -15.60 -9.70
CA LYS A 235 -1.43 -15.15 -9.36
C LYS A 235 -1.06 -15.52 -7.93
N LEU A 236 -1.94 -15.30 -6.95
CA LEU A 236 -1.71 -15.72 -5.58
C LEU A 236 -1.49 -17.24 -5.51
N HIS A 237 -2.38 -18.01 -6.15
CA HIS A 237 -2.26 -19.46 -6.21
C HIS A 237 -0.96 -19.92 -6.88
N SER A 238 -0.52 -19.25 -7.96
CA SER A 238 0.73 -19.58 -8.65
C SER A 238 1.98 -19.28 -7.82
N LEU A 239 1.92 -18.25 -6.97
CA LEU A 239 3.00 -17.87 -6.07
C LEU A 239 3.13 -18.82 -4.86
N CYS A 240 2.06 -19.54 -4.48
CA CYS A 240 2.11 -20.48 -3.35
C CYS A 240 2.84 -21.78 -3.71
N ASP A 241 3.50 -22.38 -2.72
CA ASP A 241 4.05 -23.73 -2.83
C ASP A 241 2.94 -24.80 -2.86
N LYS A 242 3.34 -26.07 -3.06
CA LYS A 242 2.39 -27.18 -3.23
C LYS A 242 1.43 -27.34 -2.04
N ASP A 243 1.93 -27.18 -0.83
CA ASP A 243 1.14 -27.39 0.39
C ASP A 243 0.21 -26.22 0.64
N THR A 244 0.70 -24.97 0.48
CA THR A 244 -0.09 -23.75 0.66
C THR A 244 -1.17 -23.62 -0.42
N LYS A 245 -0.96 -24.09 -1.65
CA LYS A 245 -1.99 -24.10 -2.71
C LYS A 245 -3.29 -24.76 -2.29
N GLN A 246 -3.22 -25.80 -1.47
CA GLN A 246 -4.40 -26.52 -1.01
C GLN A 246 -5.27 -25.71 -0.06
N VAL A 247 -4.67 -24.75 0.65
CA VAL A 247 -5.34 -23.93 1.66
C VAL A 247 -5.54 -22.46 1.25
N VAL A 248 -5.07 -22.04 0.07
CA VAL A 248 -5.27 -20.68 -0.45
C VAL A 248 -6.74 -20.27 -0.41
N ALA A 249 -7.62 -21.19 -0.84
CA ALA A 249 -9.07 -20.94 -0.86
C ALA A 249 -9.67 -20.69 0.52
N ASP A 250 -9.09 -21.28 1.57
CA ASP A 250 -9.52 -21.08 2.95
C ASP A 250 -9.06 -19.76 3.53
N GLY A 251 -7.87 -19.32 3.07
CA GLY A 251 -7.26 -18.07 3.52
C GLY A 251 -7.93 -16.83 2.93
N ILE A 252 -8.36 -16.85 1.67
CA ILE A 252 -8.96 -15.68 1.01
C ILE A 252 -10.39 -15.46 1.50
N LYS A 253 -10.73 -14.24 1.91
CA LYS A 253 -12.12 -13.83 2.24
C LYS A 253 -12.70 -12.86 1.23
N ILE A 254 -11.91 -11.89 0.79
CA ILE A 254 -12.35 -10.84 -0.13
C ILE A 254 -11.24 -10.59 -1.14
N VAL A 255 -11.61 -10.44 -2.41
CA VAL A 255 -10.73 -9.91 -3.45
C VAL A 255 -11.36 -8.65 -4.02
N ILE A 256 -10.63 -7.55 -4.03
CA ILE A 256 -11.06 -6.26 -4.57
C ILE A 256 -10.13 -5.92 -5.73
N TYR A 257 -10.65 -5.92 -6.96
CA TYR A 257 -9.95 -5.35 -8.10
C TYR A 257 -10.33 -3.88 -8.24
N GLN A 258 -9.36 -3.02 -8.48
CA GLN A 258 -9.58 -1.60 -8.66
C GLN A 258 -8.77 -1.00 -9.81
N GLU A 259 -9.40 -0.04 -10.49
CA GLU A 259 -8.80 0.72 -11.57
C GLU A 259 -9.17 2.20 -11.49
N ILE A 260 -8.19 3.09 -11.69
CA ILE A 260 -8.43 4.53 -11.78
C ILE A 260 -8.62 4.91 -13.23
N ILE A 261 -9.84 5.28 -13.58
CA ILE A 261 -10.21 5.75 -14.91
C ILE A 261 -10.03 7.27 -14.99
N VAL A 262 -9.28 7.71 -15.99
CA VAL A 262 -9.13 9.13 -16.30
C VAL A 262 -10.35 9.60 -17.10
N VAL A 263 -11.16 10.48 -16.51
CA VAL A 263 -12.32 11.06 -17.16
C VAL A 263 -11.89 12.27 -17.99
N ARG A 264 -12.21 12.23 -19.29
CA ARG A 264 -11.90 13.32 -20.23
C ARG A 264 -13.16 13.97 -20.74
N GLN A 265 -13.10 15.27 -21.03
CA GLN A 265 -14.19 16.00 -21.66
C GLN A 265 -14.47 15.40 -23.05
N ASN A 266 -15.73 15.01 -23.30
CA ASN A 266 -16.16 14.33 -24.54
C ASN A 266 -15.32 13.08 -24.92
N GLY A 267 -14.75 12.38 -23.93
CA GLY A 267 -13.99 11.13 -24.13
C GLY A 267 -12.54 11.31 -24.62
N VAL A 268 -12.20 12.41 -25.27
CA VAL A 268 -10.88 12.66 -25.89
C VAL A 268 -10.25 14.01 -25.52
N GLY A 269 -11.01 14.89 -24.89
CA GLY A 269 -10.57 16.25 -24.53
C GLY A 269 -9.70 16.33 -23.27
N ALA A 270 -9.67 17.52 -22.67
CA ALA A 270 -8.93 17.76 -21.42
C ALA A 270 -9.37 16.82 -20.30
N VAL A 271 -8.44 16.45 -19.42
CA VAL A 271 -8.74 15.65 -18.21
C VAL A 271 -9.62 16.49 -17.28
N ILE A 272 -10.83 16.00 -16.98
CA ILE A 272 -11.78 16.66 -16.08
C ILE A 272 -11.87 15.98 -14.71
N GLY A 273 -11.27 14.79 -14.55
CA GLY A 273 -11.26 14.09 -13.28
C GLY A 273 -10.68 12.68 -13.38
N LYS A 274 -10.72 12.02 -12.25
CA LYS A 274 -10.40 10.60 -12.11
C LYS A 274 -11.53 9.93 -11.33
N ARG A 275 -11.91 8.72 -11.75
CA ARG A 275 -12.90 7.89 -11.08
C ARG A 275 -12.25 6.56 -10.71
N LEU A 276 -12.49 6.09 -9.50
CA LEU A 276 -12.13 4.75 -9.07
C LEU A 276 -13.26 3.80 -9.48
N GLU A 277 -12.93 2.76 -10.22
CA GLU A 277 -13.82 1.65 -10.52
C GLU A 277 -13.38 0.43 -9.72
N LEU A 278 -14.34 -0.25 -9.12
CA LEU A 278 -14.13 -1.39 -8.25
C LEU A 278 -14.92 -2.60 -8.75
N SER A 279 -14.30 -3.77 -8.66
CA SER A 279 -14.97 -5.07 -8.77
C SER A 279 -14.57 -5.88 -7.54
N ALA A 280 -15.54 -6.33 -6.77
CA ALA A 280 -15.29 -7.04 -5.52
C ALA A 280 -15.87 -8.45 -5.58
N PHE A 281 -15.21 -9.39 -4.90
CA PHE A 281 -15.56 -10.78 -4.85
C PHE A 281 -15.41 -11.30 -3.43
N ILE A 282 -16.49 -11.89 -2.91
CA ILE A 282 -16.54 -12.53 -1.60
C ILE A 282 -16.34 -14.03 -1.80
N VAL A 283 -15.40 -14.60 -1.07
CA VAL A 283 -15.14 -16.05 -1.10
C VAL A 283 -16.02 -16.74 -0.07
N ASP A 284 -17.10 -17.33 -0.54
CA ASP A 284 -18.01 -18.20 0.22
C ASP A 284 -17.67 -19.68 0.01
N ASP A 285 -18.45 -20.58 0.60
CA ASP A 285 -18.20 -22.03 0.52
C ASP A 285 -18.24 -22.58 -0.91
N THR A 286 -19.12 -22.03 -1.76
CA THR A 286 -19.24 -22.44 -3.16
C THR A 286 -18.02 -21.99 -3.97
N THR A 287 -17.66 -20.74 -3.82
CA THR A 287 -16.53 -20.14 -4.55
C THR A 287 -15.17 -20.66 -4.05
N ARG A 288 -15.08 -21.03 -2.77
CA ARG A 288 -13.91 -21.70 -2.20
C ARG A 288 -13.62 -23.05 -2.86
N PHE A 289 -14.68 -23.83 -3.13
CA PHE A 289 -14.53 -25.08 -3.87
C PHE A 289 -13.96 -24.86 -5.29
N LEU A 290 -14.46 -23.85 -6.02
CA LEU A 290 -13.96 -23.52 -7.36
C LEU A 290 -12.49 -23.09 -7.35
N ILE A 291 -12.07 -22.33 -6.31
CA ILE A 291 -10.65 -21.93 -6.17
C ILE A 291 -9.77 -23.17 -5.91
N ARG A 292 -10.21 -24.12 -5.09
CA ARG A 292 -9.47 -25.37 -4.83
C ARG A 292 -9.33 -26.24 -6.06
N ASP A 293 -10.39 -26.35 -6.84
CA ASP A 293 -10.39 -27.16 -8.07
C ASP A 293 -9.66 -26.48 -9.23
N GLY A 294 -9.34 -25.20 -9.11
CA GLY A 294 -8.70 -24.40 -10.14
C GLY A 294 -9.61 -24.10 -11.34
N ASP A 295 -10.94 -24.15 -11.16
CA ASP A 295 -11.91 -23.82 -12.21
C ASP A 295 -12.08 -22.29 -12.32
N LEU A 296 -11.12 -21.67 -13.00
CA LEU A 296 -11.02 -20.24 -13.18
C LEU A 296 -12.14 -19.66 -14.05
N SER A 297 -12.71 -20.47 -14.95
CA SER A 297 -13.84 -20.02 -15.79
C SER A 297 -15.12 -19.87 -14.97
N ALA A 298 -15.36 -20.82 -14.05
CA ALA A 298 -16.48 -20.74 -13.12
C ALA A 298 -16.31 -19.58 -12.12
N ILE A 299 -15.08 -19.28 -11.68
CA ILE A 299 -14.80 -18.10 -10.85
C ILE A 299 -15.21 -16.82 -11.57
N ASN A 300 -14.90 -16.65 -12.87
CA ASN A 300 -15.31 -15.47 -13.64
C ASN A 300 -16.82 -15.30 -13.72
N GLN A 301 -17.56 -16.39 -13.89
CA GLN A 301 -19.02 -16.36 -13.87
C GLN A 301 -19.54 -15.89 -12.51
N GLN A 302 -18.98 -16.41 -11.42
CA GLN A 302 -19.35 -16.00 -10.07
C GLN A 302 -18.99 -14.54 -9.77
N VAL A 303 -17.82 -14.06 -10.21
CA VAL A 303 -17.44 -12.65 -10.10
C VAL A 303 -18.46 -11.76 -10.80
N SER A 304 -18.85 -12.11 -12.04
CA SER A 304 -19.86 -11.36 -12.80
C SER A 304 -21.22 -11.37 -12.10
N HIS A 305 -21.64 -12.51 -11.57
CA HIS A 305 -22.90 -12.65 -10.84
C HIS A 305 -22.88 -11.82 -9.55
N GLN A 306 -21.82 -11.90 -8.75
CA GLN A 306 -21.70 -11.10 -7.52
C GLN A 306 -21.62 -9.60 -7.85
N SER A 307 -20.87 -9.18 -8.85
CA SER A 307 -20.77 -7.77 -9.27
C SER A 307 -22.10 -7.19 -9.67
N THR A 308 -22.93 -7.96 -10.41
CA THR A 308 -24.30 -7.55 -10.78
C THR A 308 -25.17 -7.38 -9.55
N LYS A 309 -25.13 -8.33 -8.60
CA LYS A 309 -25.88 -8.28 -7.35
C LYS A 309 -25.47 -7.07 -6.49
N LEU A 310 -24.18 -6.81 -6.36
CA LEU A 310 -23.61 -5.68 -5.61
C LEU A 310 -24.04 -4.31 -6.19
N GLN A 311 -24.20 -4.21 -7.51
CA GLN A 311 -24.72 -2.99 -8.17
C GLN A 311 -26.22 -2.79 -7.91
N TRP A 312 -27.01 -3.87 -7.86
CA TRP A 312 -28.45 -3.80 -7.58
C TRP A 312 -28.74 -3.37 -6.14
N ASP A 313 -28.00 -3.90 -5.15
CA ASP A 313 -28.16 -3.55 -3.75
C ASP A 313 -27.76 -2.07 -3.48
N SER A 314 -26.85 -1.50 -4.26
CA SER A 314 -26.47 -0.10 -4.17
C SER A 314 -27.52 0.88 -4.74
N ASN A 315 -28.38 0.42 -5.65
CA ASN A 315 -29.43 1.21 -6.30
C ASN A 315 -30.83 1.01 -5.66
N GLY A 316 -30.96 0.11 -4.69
CA GLY A 316 -32.24 -0.27 -4.07
C GLY A 316 -32.67 0.56 -2.86
N THR A 317 -31.90 1.58 -2.49
CA THR A 317 -32.26 2.55 -1.43
C THR A 317 -32.37 3.95 -2.02
N SER A 318 -33.46 4.24 -2.70
CA SER A 318 -33.95 5.60 -2.99
C SER A 318 -35.25 5.84 -2.25
#